data_4139b5c8e0520c8e9dc1a8e388b7ada8
#
_entry.id   4139b5c8e0520c8e9dc1a8e388b7ada8
#
_cell.length_a   1.000
_cell.length_b   1.000
_cell.length_c   1.000
_cell.angle_alpha   90.00
_cell.angle_beta   90.00
_cell.angle_gamma   90.00
#
_symmetry.space_group_name_H-M   'P 1'
#
loop_
_entity.id
_entity.type
_entity.pdbx_description
1 polymer ?
#
loop_
_entity_poly.entity_id
_entity_poly.type
_entity_poly.pdbx_seq_one_letter_code
_entity_poly.pdbx_strand_id
1 'polypeptide(L)'
;KADIRLEIFVVLRMRMYLCTQIEVCMIESFTIKNYRSYRDFTELSFVASKKEGSKTKDLPPIWYKEINGKRILRLLLCVGLNGTGKSKMFSALNYLRMIATAKPQKPSDKPEYRPFLLDDYSSTQPTELALTYYIEDVCFNYNIVVSSERIEEEELKIVQSRSSRVFHRIHNKDLDKVEISFGNA
;
A
#
# COMPACT_ATOMS: atom_id res chain seq x y z
N LYS A 1 -17.93 -10.03 -22.04
CA LYS A 1 -17.62 -9.11 -20.93
C LYS A 1 -16.12 -9.20 -20.75
N ALA A 2 -15.40 -8.22 -21.31
CA ALA A 2 -13.96 -8.11 -21.14
C ALA A 2 -13.64 -8.05 -19.65
N ASP A 3 -12.59 -8.73 -19.26
CA ASP A 3 -12.20 -8.89 -17.86
C ASP A 3 -11.61 -7.54 -17.39
N ILE A 4 -12.49 -6.65 -16.88
CA ILE A 4 -12.15 -5.32 -16.34
C ILE A 4 -11.02 -5.43 -15.30
N ARG A 5 -10.92 -6.60 -14.65
CA ARG A 5 -9.83 -6.96 -13.74
C ARG A 5 -8.47 -6.93 -14.44
N LEU A 6 -8.42 -7.41 -15.69
CA LEU A 6 -7.19 -7.42 -16.49
C LEU A 6 -6.77 -6.00 -16.87
N GLU A 7 -7.72 -5.12 -17.19
CA GLU A 7 -7.43 -3.73 -17.58
C GLU A 7 -6.97 -2.87 -16.40
N ILE A 8 -7.61 -2.98 -15.23
CA ILE A 8 -7.18 -2.25 -14.03
C ILE A 8 -5.82 -2.76 -13.56
N PHE A 9 -5.60 -4.09 -13.56
CA PHE A 9 -4.29 -4.68 -13.26
C PHE A 9 -3.23 -4.32 -14.30
N VAL A 10 -3.59 -4.28 -15.57
CA VAL A 10 -2.70 -3.86 -16.66
C VAL A 10 -2.33 -2.39 -16.51
N VAL A 11 -3.27 -1.52 -16.15
CA VAL A 11 -3.03 -0.07 -15.92
C VAL A 11 -2.12 0.15 -14.71
N LEU A 12 -2.36 -0.53 -13.58
CA LEU A 12 -1.46 -0.48 -12.42
C LEU A 12 -0.09 -1.09 -12.74
N ARG A 13 -0.05 -2.21 -13.46
CA ARG A 13 1.18 -2.89 -13.88
C ARG A 13 1.94 -2.11 -14.93
N MET A 14 1.28 -1.61 -15.98
CA MET A 14 1.92 -0.77 -16.99
C MET A 14 2.43 0.54 -16.40
N ARG A 15 1.67 1.21 -15.51
CA ARG A 15 2.14 2.46 -14.89
C ARG A 15 3.26 2.25 -13.87
N MET A 16 3.31 1.14 -13.13
CA MET A 16 4.49 0.81 -12.31
C MET A 16 5.73 0.43 -13.15
N TYR A 17 5.56 -0.18 -14.32
CA TYR A 17 6.66 -0.46 -15.26
C TYR A 17 7.02 0.76 -16.13
N LEU A 18 6.05 1.61 -16.46
CA LEU A 18 6.25 2.83 -17.24
C LEU A 18 6.74 4.01 -16.38
N CYS A 19 6.85 3.84 -15.06
CA CYS A 19 7.45 4.84 -14.16
C CYS A 19 8.94 5.09 -14.43
N THR A 20 9.53 4.41 -15.41
CA THR A 20 10.87 4.73 -15.94
C THR A 20 10.86 5.84 -17.00
N GLN A 21 9.71 6.27 -17.49
CA GLN A 21 9.61 7.29 -18.54
C GLN A 21 8.53 8.37 -18.34
N ILE A 22 7.64 8.25 -17.33
CA ILE A 22 6.58 9.24 -17.11
C ILE A 22 6.63 9.74 -15.69
N GLU A 23 6.69 11.05 -15.58
CA GLU A 23 6.63 11.81 -14.36
C GLU A 23 5.57 11.30 -13.38
N VAL A 24 6.05 10.95 -12.18
CA VAL A 24 5.43 11.21 -10.90
C VAL A 24 4.40 10.20 -10.42
N CYS A 25 4.88 9.01 -10.11
CA CYS A 25 4.26 8.24 -9.02
C CYS A 25 4.95 8.68 -7.70
N MET A 26 4.19 9.30 -6.78
CA MET A 26 4.71 9.76 -5.49
C MET A 26 4.00 9.03 -4.35
N ILE A 27 4.76 8.41 -3.46
CA ILE A 27 4.19 7.80 -2.26
C ILE A 27 3.91 8.89 -1.23
N GLU A 28 2.69 8.95 -0.70
CA GLU A 28 2.31 9.79 0.43
C GLU A 28 2.59 9.09 1.75
N SER A 29 2.11 7.85 1.89
CA SER A 29 2.35 7.05 3.09
C SER A 29 2.27 5.55 2.80
N PHE A 30 2.97 4.78 3.62
CA PHE A 30 2.91 3.34 3.65
C PHE A 30 2.68 2.86 5.06
N THR A 31 1.68 2.03 5.30
CA THR A 31 1.36 1.50 6.61
C THR A 31 1.56 -0.01 6.66
N ILE A 32 2.01 -0.46 7.81
CA ILE A 32 2.32 -1.86 8.10
C ILE A 32 1.73 -2.22 9.45
N LYS A 33 1.06 -3.38 9.53
CA LYS A 33 0.66 -3.99 10.79
C LYS A 33 0.78 -5.51 10.69
N ASN A 34 1.27 -6.12 11.75
CA ASN A 34 1.49 -7.55 11.87
C ASN A 34 2.30 -8.15 10.70
N TYR A 35 3.48 -7.60 10.44
CA TYR A 35 4.40 -8.12 9.44
C TYR A 35 5.82 -8.22 10.01
N ARG A 36 6.37 -9.41 10.15
CA ARG A 36 7.74 -9.68 10.63
C ARG A 36 8.06 -8.96 11.94
N SER A 37 8.87 -7.88 11.92
CA SER A 37 9.26 -7.10 13.10
C SER A 37 8.23 -6.02 13.49
N TYR A 38 7.18 -5.84 12.72
CA TYR A 38 6.13 -4.84 12.94
C TYR A 38 4.88 -5.51 13.48
N ARG A 39 4.68 -5.44 14.81
CA ARG A 39 3.48 -5.93 15.47
C ARG A 39 2.34 -4.94 15.30
N ASP A 40 2.58 -3.75 15.78
CA ASP A 40 1.59 -2.70 15.84
C ASP A 40 1.57 -1.87 14.55
N PHE A 41 0.52 -1.11 14.39
CA PHE A 41 0.40 -0.16 13.28
C PHE A 41 1.61 0.77 13.22
N THR A 42 2.26 0.78 12.09
CA THR A 42 3.42 1.62 11.82
C THR A 42 3.23 2.33 10.49
N GLU A 43 3.36 3.64 10.48
CA GLU A 43 3.26 4.46 9.29
C GLU A 43 4.61 5.05 8.90
N LEU A 44 4.95 4.93 7.62
CA LEU A 44 6.02 5.64 6.96
C LEU A 44 5.40 6.75 6.13
N SER A 45 5.51 8.00 6.58
CA SER A 45 4.94 9.16 5.90
C SER A 45 6.00 9.92 5.11
N PHE A 46 5.66 10.24 3.86
CA PHE A 46 6.45 11.10 2.96
C PHE A 46 5.94 12.54 2.94
N VAL A 47 5.00 12.90 3.82
CA VAL A 47 4.48 14.26 3.90
C VAL A 47 5.43 15.12 4.72
N ALA A 48 5.98 16.16 4.09
CA ALA A 48 6.81 17.15 4.79
C ALA A 48 5.96 18.00 5.74
N SER A 49 6.41 18.12 6.98
CA SER A 49 5.74 18.99 7.96
C SER A 49 5.98 20.46 7.62
N LYS A 50 4.90 21.26 7.64
CA LYS A 50 4.94 22.73 7.52
C LYS A 50 4.99 23.43 8.88
N LYS A 51 4.98 22.69 9.99
CA LYS A 51 4.96 23.25 11.35
C LYS A 51 6.26 24.02 11.64
N GLU A 52 6.17 25.09 12.42
CA GLU A 52 7.34 25.81 12.93
C GLU A 52 8.21 24.88 13.76
N GLY A 53 9.55 25.05 13.61
CA GLY A 53 10.53 24.15 14.22
C GLY A 53 10.70 22.79 13.53
N SER A 54 9.90 22.47 12.53
CA SER A 54 10.11 21.25 11.73
C SER A 54 11.33 21.42 10.82
N LYS A 55 12.21 20.40 10.79
CA LYS A 55 13.37 20.36 9.87
C LYS A 55 12.96 20.35 8.39
N THR A 56 11.71 20.09 8.09
CA THR A 56 11.18 20.05 6.71
C THR A 56 10.46 21.35 6.30
N LYS A 57 10.37 22.36 7.18
CA LYS A 57 9.70 23.63 6.89
C LYS A 57 10.35 24.37 5.71
N ASP A 58 11.67 24.47 5.74
CA ASP A 58 12.46 25.28 4.80
C ASP A 58 13.21 24.42 3.76
N LEU A 59 12.65 23.27 3.40
CA LEU A 59 13.23 22.41 2.38
C LEU A 59 13.19 23.09 1.01
N PRO A 60 14.29 23.04 0.24
CA PRO A 60 14.28 23.46 -1.16
C PRO A 60 13.24 22.70 -1.98
N PRO A 61 12.57 23.34 -2.96
CA PRO A 61 11.52 22.73 -3.78
C PRO A 61 11.96 21.45 -4.54
N ILE A 62 13.26 21.28 -4.78
CA ILE A 62 13.80 20.09 -5.44
C ILE A 62 13.56 18.81 -4.64
N TRP A 63 13.39 18.90 -3.30
CA TRP A 63 13.23 17.75 -2.42
C TRP A 63 11.78 17.30 -2.23
N TYR A 64 10.81 18.06 -2.73
CA TYR A 64 9.40 17.69 -2.65
C TYR A 64 8.63 18.08 -3.91
N LYS A 65 7.44 17.55 -4.07
CA LYS A 65 6.42 18.01 -5.00
C LYS A 65 5.21 18.48 -4.19
N GLU A 66 4.65 19.63 -4.51
CA GLU A 66 3.36 20.03 -3.95
C GLU A 66 2.24 19.39 -4.75
N ILE A 67 1.39 18.62 -4.05
CA ILE A 67 0.22 17.96 -4.62
C ILE A 67 -0.93 18.16 -3.65
N ASN A 68 -2.03 18.74 -4.11
CA ASN A 68 -3.24 18.97 -3.29
C ASN A 68 -2.92 19.67 -1.95
N GLY A 69 -2.03 20.65 -1.96
CA GLY A 69 -1.64 21.43 -0.76
C GLY A 69 -0.71 20.70 0.21
N LYS A 70 -0.33 19.47 -0.08
CA LYS A 70 0.67 18.70 0.68
C LYS A 70 2.03 18.77 -0.03
N ARG A 71 3.11 18.80 0.75
CA ARG A 71 4.48 18.64 0.24
C ARG A 71 4.89 17.18 0.35
N ILE A 72 4.93 16.47 -0.75
CA ILE A 72 5.33 15.06 -0.79
C ILE A 72 6.82 14.97 -1.07
N LEU A 73 7.55 14.35 -0.16
CA LEU A 73 9.01 14.21 -0.23
C LEU A 73 9.41 13.25 -1.36
N ARG A 74 10.43 13.62 -2.12
CA ARG A 74 11.05 12.77 -3.15
C ARG A 74 12.03 11.76 -2.58
N LEU A 75 12.52 12.01 -1.36
CA LEU A 75 13.51 11.17 -0.69
C LEU A 75 13.18 11.09 0.79
N LEU A 76 13.25 9.88 1.34
CA LEU A 76 13.18 9.61 2.76
C LEU A 76 14.36 8.72 3.16
N LEU A 77 15.14 9.14 4.15
CA LEU A 77 16.28 8.40 4.66
C LEU A 77 15.91 7.71 5.98
N CYS A 78 15.94 6.38 5.98
CA CYS A 78 15.74 5.59 7.18
C CYS A 78 17.08 5.24 7.83
N VAL A 79 17.35 5.80 8.99
CA VAL A 79 18.55 5.52 9.79
C VAL A 79 18.18 4.83 11.10
N GLY A 80 19.08 4.03 11.64
CA GLY A 80 18.88 3.33 12.91
C GLY A 80 19.85 2.17 13.08
N LEU A 81 19.92 1.60 14.28
CA LEU A 81 20.78 0.48 14.63
C LEU A 81 20.43 -0.80 13.82
N ASN A 82 21.35 -1.74 13.77
CA ASN A 82 21.08 -3.06 13.19
C ASN A 82 19.98 -3.77 13.99
N GLY A 83 19.13 -4.52 13.30
CA GLY A 83 18.00 -5.21 13.95
C GLY A 83 16.72 -4.38 14.15
N THR A 84 16.71 -3.06 13.94
CA THR A 84 15.55 -2.20 14.18
C THR A 84 14.43 -2.29 13.13
N GLY A 85 14.50 -3.24 12.22
CA GLY A 85 13.40 -3.48 11.25
C GLY A 85 13.48 -2.72 9.93
N LYS A 86 14.47 -1.82 9.69
CA LYS A 86 14.58 -1.02 8.45
C LYS A 86 14.41 -1.84 7.17
N SER A 87 15.15 -2.93 7.04
CA SER A 87 15.05 -3.82 5.86
C SER A 87 13.72 -4.54 5.78
N LYS A 88 13.03 -4.75 6.90
CA LYS A 88 11.70 -5.38 6.92
C LYS A 88 10.60 -4.45 6.42
N MET A 89 10.77 -3.14 6.60
CA MET A 89 9.88 -2.13 6.01
C MET A 89 9.93 -2.18 4.48
N PHE A 90 11.12 -2.21 3.89
CA PHE A 90 11.27 -2.37 2.43
C PHE A 90 10.77 -3.74 1.96
N SER A 91 10.97 -4.80 2.77
CA SER A 91 10.39 -6.12 2.48
C SER A 91 8.86 -6.09 2.45
N ALA A 92 8.22 -5.35 3.36
CA ALA A 92 6.77 -5.20 3.40
C ALA A 92 6.24 -4.45 2.15
N LEU A 93 6.91 -3.37 1.75
CA LEU A 93 6.55 -2.64 0.54
C LEU A 93 6.72 -3.50 -0.72
N ASN A 94 7.81 -4.27 -0.81
CA ASN A 94 7.99 -5.21 -1.91
C ASN A 94 6.95 -6.33 -1.90
N TYR A 95 6.58 -6.82 -0.72
CA TYR A 95 5.53 -7.82 -0.56
C TYR A 95 4.18 -7.30 -1.03
N LEU A 96 3.79 -6.08 -0.64
CA LEU A 96 2.60 -5.40 -1.15
C LEU A 96 2.62 -5.32 -2.69
N ARG A 97 3.76 -4.88 -3.27
CA ARG A 97 3.94 -4.82 -4.71
C ARG A 97 3.77 -6.21 -5.36
N MET A 98 4.38 -7.24 -4.80
CA MET A 98 4.28 -8.61 -5.33
C MET A 98 2.84 -9.09 -5.37
N ILE A 99 2.07 -8.91 -4.28
CA ILE A 99 0.66 -9.31 -4.24
C ILE A 99 -0.17 -8.50 -5.24
N ALA A 100 -0.01 -7.18 -5.26
CA ALA A 100 -0.77 -6.30 -6.15
C ALA A 100 -0.50 -6.56 -7.63
N THR A 101 0.69 -7.10 -7.99
CA THR A 101 1.09 -7.37 -9.37
C THR A 101 1.13 -8.85 -9.72
N ALA A 102 0.80 -9.73 -8.77
CA ALA A 102 0.77 -11.16 -9.01
C ALA A 102 -0.18 -11.54 -10.15
N LYS A 103 0.23 -12.50 -10.96
CA LYS A 103 -0.69 -13.12 -11.92
C LYS A 103 -1.79 -13.86 -11.15
N PRO A 104 -2.98 -14.02 -11.72
CA PRO A 104 -4.02 -14.86 -11.13
C PRO A 104 -3.43 -16.24 -10.81
N GLN A 105 -3.43 -16.58 -9.54
CA GLN A 105 -2.98 -17.87 -9.05
C GLN A 105 -4.19 -18.82 -8.98
N LYS A 106 -3.92 -20.11 -8.87
CA LYS A 106 -4.99 -21.08 -8.64
C LYS A 106 -5.66 -20.78 -7.29
N PRO A 107 -6.95 -21.07 -7.13
CA PRO A 107 -7.65 -20.88 -5.86
C PRO A 107 -7.00 -21.58 -4.66
N SER A 108 -6.21 -22.64 -4.93
CA SER A 108 -5.46 -23.41 -3.92
C SER A 108 -4.16 -22.77 -3.45
N ASP A 109 -3.67 -21.74 -4.15
CA ASP A 109 -2.37 -21.15 -3.84
C ASP A 109 -2.53 -20.18 -2.65
N LYS A 110 -1.87 -20.54 -1.55
CA LYS A 110 -1.85 -19.67 -0.35
C LYS A 110 -0.86 -18.53 -0.55
N PRO A 111 -1.18 -17.32 -0.07
CA PRO A 111 -0.24 -16.21 -0.08
C PRO A 111 0.93 -16.49 0.87
N GLU A 112 2.07 -15.89 0.58
CA GLU A 112 3.17 -15.89 1.52
C GLU A 112 2.77 -15.09 2.77
N TYR A 113 2.67 -15.74 3.93
CA TYR A 113 2.24 -15.13 5.17
C TYR A 113 3.40 -15.07 6.16
N ARG A 114 3.76 -13.86 6.62
CA ARG A 114 4.90 -13.61 7.50
C ARG A 114 4.53 -12.65 8.64
N PRO A 115 3.70 -13.09 9.60
CA PRO A 115 3.26 -12.25 10.71
C PRO A 115 4.39 -11.95 11.69
N PHE A 116 4.09 -11.15 12.70
CA PHE A 116 4.91 -11.01 13.87
C PHE A 116 4.84 -12.29 14.72
N LEU A 117 5.99 -12.89 15.04
CA LEU A 117 6.08 -14.22 15.65
C LEU A 117 6.56 -14.21 17.12
N LEU A 118 6.74 -13.03 17.71
CA LEU A 118 7.24 -12.95 19.10
C LEU A 118 6.12 -12.98 20.15
N ASP A 119 4.86 -13.08 19.74
CA ASP A 119 3.73 -13.40 20.60
C ASP A 119 2.73 -14.31 19.87
N ASP A 120 2.01 -15.12 20.63
CA ASP A 120 1.08 -16.13 20.09
C ASP A 120 -0.14 -15.49 19.42
N TYR A 121 -0.61 -14.36 19.95
CA TYR A 121 -1.77 -13.66 19.41
C TYR A 121 -1.50 -13.12 18.00
N SER A 122 -0.42 -12.37 17.83
CA SER A 122 -0.09 -11.77 16.54
C SER A 122 0.20 -12.81 15.47
N SER A 123 0.74 -13.98 15.84
CA SER A 123 1.04 -15.06 14.90
C SER A 123 -0.20 -15.59 14.16
N THR A 124 -1.39 -15.42 14.74
CA THR A 124 -2.68 -15.85 14.17
C THR A 124 -3.48 -14.71 13.52
N GLN A 125 -3.06 -13.45 13.71
CA GLN A 125 -3.76 -12.30 13.17
C GLN A 125 -3.33 -11.98 11.74
N PRO A 126 -4.20 -11.42 10.90
CA PRO A 126 -3.84 -11.06 9.53
C PRO A 126 -2.76 -9.97 9.50
N THR A 127 -1.97 -9.96 8.43
CA THR A 127 -1.11 -8.85 8.05
C THR A 127 -1.95 -7.79 7.34
N GLU A 128 -1.82 -6.54 7.75
CA GLU A 128 -2.49 -5.40 7.12
C GLU A 128 -1.43 -4.48 6.50
N LEU A 129 -1.58 -4.17 5.23
CA LEU A 129 -0.72 -3.25 4.50
C LEU A 129 -1.57 -2.23 3.75
N ALA A 130 -1.16 -0.96 3.77
CA ALA A 130 -1.81 0.04 2.95
C ALA A 130 -0.79 1.01 2.34
N LEU A 131 -1.08 1.47 1.12
CA LEU A 131 -0.27 2.42 0.37
C LEU A 131 -1.15 3.57 -0.11
N THR A 132 -0.80 4.79 0.30
CA THR A 132 -1.37 6.01 -0.28
C THR A 132 -0.35 6.62 -1.22
N TYR A 133 -0.76 6.86 -2.47
CA TYR A 133 0.15 7.32 -3.51
C TYR A 133 -0.57 8.19 -4.53
N TYR A 134 0.19 8.99 -5.24
CA TYR A 134 -0.27 9.83 -6.34
C TYR A 134 0.20 9.28 -7.67
N ILE A 135 -0.68 9.31 -8.65
CA ILE A 135 -0.33 9.24 -10.06
C ILE A 135 -0.77 10.57 -10.66
N GLU A 136 0.19 11.37 -11.11
CA GLU A 136 -0.03 12.78 -11.41
C GLU A 136 -0.55 13.51 -10.16
N ASP A 137 -1.75 14.08 -10.20
CA ASP A 137 -2.37 14.76 -9.07
C ASP A 137 -3.56 13.98 -8.46
N VAL A 138 -3.80 12.75 -8.94
CA VAL A 138 -4.85 11.87 -8.42
C VAL A 138 -4.29 11.01 -7.31
N CYS A 139 -4.91 11.09 -6.13
CA CYS A 139 -4.54 10.30 -4.96
C CYS A 139 -5.27 8.96 -4.98
N PHE A 140 -4.52 7.89 -4.76
CA PHE A 140 -5.02 6.52 -4.61
C PHE A 140 -4.68 6.01 -3.22
N ASN A 141 -5.60 5.22 -2.67
CA ASN A 141 -5.34 4.45 -1.45
C ASN A 141 -5.64 2.97 -1.73
N TYR A 142 -4.63 2.14 -1.56
CA TYR A 142 -4.71 0.70 -1.75
C TYR A 142 -4.46 0.00 -0.43
N ASN A 143 -5.42 -0.82 0.01
CA ASN A 143 -5.38 -1.58 1.25
C ASN A 143 -5.46 -3.07 0.96
N ILE A 144 -4.74 -3.87 1.74
CA ILE A 144 -4.81 -5.33 1.66
C ILE A 144 -4.68 -5.95 3.05
N VAL A 145 -5.48 -6.98 3.29
CA VAL A 145 -5.48 -7.79 4.50
C VAL A 145 -5.21 -9.24 4.11
N VAL A 146 -4.15 -9.82 4.65
CA VAL A 146 -3.68 -11.16 4.27
C VAL A 146 -3.58 -12.05 5.49
N SER A 147 -4.21 -13.22 5.44
CA SER A 147 -4.06 -14.30 6.42
C SER A 147 -3.13 -15.40 5.92
N SER A 148 -2.91 -16.41 6.74
CA SER A 148 -2.17 -17.63 6.35
C SER A 148 -2.84 -18.41 5.22
N GLU A 149 -4.15 -18.24 5.05
CA GLU A 149 -4.95 -19.03 4.11
C GLU A 149 -5.21 -18.29 2.81
N ARG A 150 -5.41 -16.97 2.88
CA ARG A 150 -5.93 -16.19 1.75
C ARG A 150 -5.73 -14.69 1.92
N ILE A 151 -6.08 -13.94 0.89
CA ILE A 151 -6.34 -12.51 0.98
C ILE A 151 -7.77 -12.35 1.49
N GLU A 152 -7.91 -11.81 2.71
CA GLU A 152 -9.20 -11.60 3.37
C GLU A 152 -9.93 -10.39 2.78
N GLU A 153 -9.17 -9.31 2.55
CA GLU A 153 -9.72 -8.07 2.01
C GLU A 153 -8.70 -7.37 1.09
N GLU A 154 -9.19 -6.74 0.05
CA GLU A 154 -8.40 -5.93 -0.87
C GLU A 154 -9.26 -4.78 -1.39
N GLU A 155 -8.80 -3.56 -1.26
CA GLU A 155 -9.56 -2.38 -1.65
C GLU A 155 -8.68 -1.34 -2.34
N LEU A 156 -9.21 -0.74 -3.40
CA LEU A 156 -8.62 0.42 -4.05
C LEU A 156 -9.63 1.56 -4.07
N LYS A 157 -9.21 2.72 -3.59
CA LYS A 157 -9.96 3.98 -3.60
C LYS A 157 -9.23 5.06 -4.36
N ILE A 158 -9.97 5.94 -5.00
CA ILE A 158 -9.52 7.27 -5.41
C ILE A 158 -9.91 8.23 -4.28
N VAL A 159 -8.93 8.98 -3.78
CA VAL A 159 -9.11 9.94 -2.69
C VAL A 159 -9.09 11.34 -3.27
N GLN A 160 -10.27 11.92 -3.37
CA GLN A 160 -10.48 13.33 -3.77
C GLN A 160 -11.26 14.06 -2.67
N SER A 161 -12.00 15.10 -3.00
CA SER A 161 -12.94 15.75 -2.06
C SER A 161 -13.96 14.78 -1.47
N ARG A 162 -14.34 13.76 -2.25
CA ARG A 162 -15.04 12.56 -1.78
C ARG A 162 -14.25 11.34 -2.22
N SER A 163 -14.02 10.41 -1.29
CA SER A 163 -13.40 9.14 -1.61
C SER A 163 -14.37 8.29 -2.43
N SER A 164 -13.93 7.82 -3.59
CA SER A 164 -14.68 6.88 -4.42
C SER A 164 -13.97 5.54 -4.48
N ARG A 165 -14.72 4.47 -4.29
CA ARG A 165 -14.19 3.11 -4.37
C ARG A 165 -14.01 2.73 -5.84
N VAL A 166 -12.85 2.23 -6.21
CA VAL A 166 -12.60 1.63 -7.53
C VAL A 166 -13.04 0.18 -7.51
N PHE A 167 -12.52 -0.58 -6.56
CA PHE A 167 -12.98 -1.94 -6.27
C PHE A 167 -12.79 -2.28 -4.79
N HIS A 168 -13.55 -3.25 -4.34
CA HIS A 168 -13.42 -3.88 -3.03
C HIS A 168 -13.65 -5.37 -3.18
N ARG A 169 -12.72 -6.15 -2.74
CA ARG A 169 -12.76 -7.61 -2.68
C ARG A 169 -12.71 -8.03 -1.22
N ILE A 170 -13.66 -8.80 -0.79
CA ILE A 170 -13.72 -9.34 0.57
C ILE A 170 -14.06 -10.83 0.53
N HIS A 171 -13.44 -11.58 1.41
CA HIS A 171 -13.83 -12.97 1.63
C HIS A 171 -14.96 -13.03 2.65
N ASN A 172 -16.15 -13.42 2.18
CA ASN A 172 -17.30 -13.67 3.04
C ASN A 172 -17.11 -15.00 3.76
N LYS A 173 -16.89 -14.95 5.08
CA LYS A 173 -16.62 -16.14 5.90
C LYS A 173 -17.82 -17.06 6.02
N ASP A 174 -19.03 -16.52 6.01
CA ASP A 174 -20.26 -17.30 6.17
C ASP A 174 -20.59 -18.14 4.94
N LEU A 175 -20.24 -17.61 3.76
CA LEU A 175 -20.50 -18.26 2.48
C LEU A 175 -19.26 -18.95 1.90
N ASP A 176 -18.10 -18.80 2.52
CA ASP A 176 -16.78 -19.21 2.02
C ASP A 176 -16.56 -18.81 0.55
N LYS A 177 -16.93 -17.57 0.23
CA LYS A 177 -16.87 -17.01 -1.13
C LYS A 177 -16.22 -15.65 -1.16
N VAL A 178 -15.57 -15.36 -2.26
CA VAL A 178 -15.02 -14.03 -2.53
C VAL A 178 -16.09 -13.18 -3.19
N GLU A 179 -16.42 -12.07 -2.56
CA GLU A 179 -17.30 -11.03 -3.11
C GLU A 179 -16.44 -9.88 -3.67
N ILE A 180 -16.81 -9.41 -4.86
CA ILE A 180 -16.14 -8.26 -5.49
C ILE A 180 -17.21 -7.24 -5.85
N SER A 181 -17.02 -6.02 -5.34
CA SER A 181 -17.85 -4.87 -5.68
C SER A 181 -16.98 -3.79 -6.34
N PHE A 182 -17.54 -3.13 -7.32
CA PHE A 182 -16.93 -1.98 -8.00
C PHE A 182 -17.66 -0.71 -7.61
N GLY A 183 -16.94 0.39 -7.52
CA GLY A 183 -17.54 1.69 -7.33
C GLY A 183 -18.34 2.08 -8.57
N ASN A 184 -19.40 2.85 -8.38
CA ASN A 184 -20.06 3.53 -9.48
C ASN A 184 -19.14 4.67 -9.93
N ALA A 185 -18.66 4.56 -11.16
CA ALA A 185 -17.89 5.63 -11.81
C ALA A 185 -18.76 6.84 -12.10
#